data_46eda59785c64b0708320d83659f341b
#
_entry.id   46eda59785c64b0708320d83659f341b
#
_cell.length_a   1.000
_cell.length_b   1.000
_cell.length_c   1.000
_cell.angle_alpha   90.00
_cell.angle_beta   90.00
_cell.angle_gamma   90.00
#
_symmetry.space_group_name_H-M   'P 1'
#
loop_
_entity.id
_entity.type
_entity.pdbx_description
1 polymer ?
#
loop_
_entity_poly.entity_id
_entity_poly.type
_entity_poly.pdbx_seq_one_letter_code
_entity_poly.pdbx_strand_id
1 'polypeptide(L)'
;MKLILKRLRTVSELYENQLQMLLSTEEQLMSLLLDMQQWAADDQLRAMFKDLHDETEMQVPRIRALVNANATETSQETKAIRSKVMAALSAETEDMMADAADPAIRDMALIASAQRIKHYEIAVYGTVRDFAKLLGQHHDAEMLENELEEEKEADLMLTAIATRINAQAPEFTARREANETGVGKLSKM
;
A
#
# COMPACT_ATOMS: atom_id res chain seq x y z
N MET A 1 20.91 -27.62 15.21
CA MET A 1 20.28 -26.42 15.74
C MET A 1 18.76 -26.58 15.54
N LYS A 2 18.00 -26.82 16.65
CA LYS A 2 16.53 -26.96 16.56
C LYS A 2 15.95 -25.60 16.22
N LEU A 3 15.31 -25.44 15.05
CA LEU A 3 14.46 -24.30 14.77
C LEU A 3 13.32 -24.34 15.80
N ILE A 4 13.36 -23.43 16.75
CA ILE A 4 12.20 -23.19 17.63
C ILE A 4 11.19 -22.43 16.76
N LEU A 5 10.25 -23.17 16.19
CA LEU A 5 9.10 -22.55 15.53
C LEU A 5 8.28 -21.83 16.62
N LYS A 6 8.27 -20.49 16.57
CA LYS A 6 7.40 -19.69 17.44
C LYS A 6 5.95 -20.13 17.17
N ARG A 7 5.30 -20.77 18.14
CA ARG A 7 3.89 -21.15 18.04
C ARG A 7 3.08 -20.04 18.66
N LEU A 8 2.29 -19.35 17.86
CA LEU A 8 1.31 -18.39 18.34
C LEU A 8 0.21 -19.15 19.09
N ARG A 9 0.00 -18.84 20.36
CA ARG A 9 -0.94 -19.53 21.26
C ARG A 9 -1.96 -18.61 21.88
N THR A 10 -1.69 -17.32 21.89
CA THR A 10 -2.53 -16.28 22.48
C THR A 10 -2.78 -15.14 21.49
N VAL A 11 -3.85 -14.36 21.75
CA VAL A 11 -4.14 -13.17 20.96
C VAL A 11 -3.03 -12.13 21.12
N SER A 12 -2.43 -12.03 22.31
CA SER A 12 -1.31 -11.12 22.57
C SER A 12 -0.09 -11.47 21.70
N GLU A 13 0.28 -12.76 21.62
CA GLU A 13 1.38 -13.20 20.75
C GLU A 13 1.08 -12.97 19.26
N LEU A 14 -0.18 -13.13 18.86
CA LEU A 14 -0.62 -12.86 17.50
C LEU A 14 -0.58 -11.36 17.20
N TYR A 15 -1.08 -10.53 18.12
CA TYR A 15 -1.05 -9.07 18.01
C TYR A 15 0.38 -8.54 17.85
N GLU A 16 1.28 -8.95 18.74
CA GLU A 16 2.70 -8.61 18.65
C GLU A 16 3.33 -9.04 17.30
N ASN A 17 3.02 -10.26 16.86
CA ASN A 17 3.50 -10.77 15.56
C ASN A 17 2.99 -9.90 14.39
N GLN A 18 1.72 -9.52 14.42
CA GLN A 18 1.11 -8.69 13.37
C GLN A 18 1.64 -7.25 13.39
N LEU A 19 1.91 -6.67 14.56
CA LEU A 19 2.60 -5.36 14.68
C LEU A 19 4.00 -5.39 14.06
N GLN A 20 4.77 -6.45 14.29
CA GLN A 20 6.09 -6.60 13.67
C GLN A 20 6.00 -6.77 12.15
N MET A 21 4.98 -7.48 11.65
CA MET A 21 4.73 -7.60 10.22
C MET A 21 4.30 -6.26 9.60
N LEU A 22 3.45 -5.50 10.29
CA LEU A 22 3.04 -4.16 9.88
C LEU A 22 4.25 -3.22 9.80
N LEU A 23 5.08 -3.15 10.86
CA LEU A 23 6.31 -2.36 10.85
C LEU A 23 7.20 -2.70 9.65
N SER A 24 7.37 -4.00 9.39
CA SER A 24 8.17 -4.43 8.24
C SER A 24 7.51 -4.13 6.89
N THR A 25 6.20 -3.99 6.82
CA THR A 25 5.47 -3.56 5.63
C THR A 25 5.81 -2.11 5.33
N GLU A 26 5.64 -1.22 6.32
CA GLU A 26 5.91 0.21 6.17
C GLU A 26 7.39 0.50 5.84
N GLU A 27 8.33 -0.17 6.51
CA GLU A 27 9.76 -0.02 6.22
C GLU A 27 10.13 -0.43 4.78
N GLN A 28 9.47 -1.44 4.22
CA GLN A 28 9.67 -1.85 2.83
C GLN A 28 8.98 -0.90 1.84
N LEU A 29 7.76 -0.45 2.19
CA LEU A 29 6.99 0.48 1.36
C LEU A 29 7.72 1.81 1.21
N MET A 30 8.30 2.34 2.27
CA MET A 30 9.04 3.60 2.25
C MET A 30 10.13 3.63 1.16
N SER A 31 10.89 2.52 0.99
CA SER A 31 11.84 2.40 -0.10
C SER A 31 11.19 2.36 -1.48
N LEU A 32 10.10 1.57 -1.61
CA LEU A 32 9.41 1.41 -2.89
C LEU A 32 8.77 2.72 -3.36
N LEU A 33 8.23 3.52 -2.45
CA LEU A 33 7.59 4.81 -2.78
C LEU A 33 8.59 5.81 -3.40
N LEU A 34 9.85 5.80 -2.97
CA LEU A 34 10.90 6.60 -3.61
C LEU A 34 11.14 6.16 -5.06
N ASP A 35 11.15 4.87 -5.31
CA ASP A 35 11.32 4.34 -6.66
C ASP A 35 10.07 4.65 -7.52
N MET A 36 8.87 4.45 -6.98
CA MET A 36 7.61 4.78 -7.66
C MET A 36 7.52 6.27 -8.02
N GLN A 37 7.96 7.16 -7.12
CA GLN A 37 8.06 8.58 -7.38
C GLN A 37 8.99 8.89 -8.56
N GLN A 38 10.13 8.22 -8.66
CA GLN A 38 11.08 8.42 -9.76
C GLN A 38 10.55 7.86 -11.10
N TRP A 39 9.80 6.77 -11.06
CA TRP A 39 9.25 6.14 -12.26
C TRP A 39 8.03 6.86 -12.83
N ALA A 40 7.27 7.58 -11.99
CA ALA A 40 6.06 8.29 -12.41
C ALA A 40 6.39 9.39 -13.42
N ALA A 41 5.70 9.38 -14.57
CA ALA A 41 5.79 10.42 -15.59
C ALA A 41 4.82 11.57 -15.31
N ASP A 42 3.62 11.28 -14.81
CA ASP A 42 2.61 12.26 -14.44
C ASP A 42 3.01 13.01 -13.15
N ASP A 43 2.97 14.33 -13.19
CA ASP A 43 3.42 15.19 -12.08
C ASP A 43 2.52 15.04 -10.82
N GLN A 44 1.20 14.85 -11.01
CA GLN A 44 0.29 14.66 -9.87
C GLN A 44 0.50 13.29 -9.22
N LEU A 45 0.76 12.25 -10.02
CA LEU A 45 1.08 10.92 -9.51
C LEU A 45 2.42 10.93 -8.77
N ARG A 46 3.41 11.64 -9.31
CA ARG A 46 4.71 11.82 -8.65
C ARG A 46 4.58 12.54 -7.30
N ALA A 47 3.77 13.59 -7.24
CA ALA A 47 3.47 14.31 -6.00
C ALA A 47 2.77 13.39 -4.99
N MET A 48 1.79 12.59 -5.44
CA MET A 48 1.09 11.63 -4.59
C MET A 48 2.06 10.61 -3.95
N PHE A 49 2.99 10.04 -4.72
CA PHE A 49 3.98 9.11 -4.15
C PHE A 49 4.93 9.78 -3.15
N LYS A 50 5.25 11.07 -3.37
CA LYS A 50 6.02 11.83 -2.39
C LYS A 50 5.23 12.01 -1.09
N ASP A 51 3.97 12.40 -1.18
CA ASP A 51 3.11 12.61 -0.01
C ASP A 51 2.94 11.30 0.78
N LEU A 52 2.69 10.18 0.08
CA LEU A 52 2.65 8.84 0.70
C LEU A 52 3.95 8.44 1.37
N HIS A 53 5.10 8.78 0.78
CA HIS A 53 6.41 8.54 1.40
C HIS A 53 6.55 9.34 2.71
N ASP A 54 6.23 10.63 2.68
CA ASP A 54 6.33 11.52 3.84
C ASP A 54 5.38 11.05 4.97
N GLU A 55 4.18 10.57 4.64
CA GLU A 55 3.24 9.96 5.59
C GLU A 55 3.81 8.68 6.21
N THR A 56 4.30 7.75 5.38
CA THR A 56 4.92 6.50 5.85
C THR A 56 6.14 6.77 6.76
N GLU A 57 6.95 7.79 6.44
CA GLU A 57 8.07 8.21 7.29
C GLU A 57 7.62 8.63 8.69
N MET A 58 6.42 9.22 8.82
CA MET A 58 5.82 9.57 10.12
C MET A 58 5.15 8.38 10.82
N GLN A 59 4.61 7.42 10.07
CA GLN A 59 3.93 6.24 10.60
C GLN A 59 4.91 5.23 11.21
N VAL A 60 6.04 4.98 10.55
CA VAL A 60 7.08 4.02 10.99
C VAL A 60 7.49 4.19 12.47
N PRO A 61 7.85 5.38 12.98
CA PRO A 61 8.20 5.53 14.38
C PRO A 61 7.02 5.28 15.35
N ARG A 62 5.78 5.58 14.94
CA ARG A 62 4.57 5.33 15.74
C ARG A 62 4.34 3.82 15.88
N ILE A 63 4.38 3.07 14.78
CA ILE A 63 4.23 1.60 14.78
C ILE A 63 5.38 0.95 15.54
N ARG A 64 6.60 1.44 15.39
CA ARG A 64 7.78 0.95 16.15
C ARG A 64 7.61 1.14 17.64
N ALA A 65 6.99 2.23 18.08
CA ALA A 65 6.67 2.46 19.50
C ALA A 65 5.66 1.41 19.99
N LEU A 66 4.63 1.07 19.21
CA LEU A 66 3.69 0.00 19.56
C LEU A 66 4.37 -1.37 19.64
N VAL A 67 5.23 -1.70 18.66
CA VAL A 67 6.01 -2.95 18.70
C VAL A 67 6.81 -3.06 19.99
N ASN A 68 7.50 -1.98 20.38
CA ASN A 68 8.32 -1.96 21.61
C ASN A 68 7.47 -2.06 22.87
N ALA A 69 6.33 -1.37 22.94
CA ALA A 69 5.44 -1.39 24.11
C ALA A 69 4.77 -2.76 24.32
N ASN A 70 4.57 -3.52 23.25
CA ASN A 70 3.91 -4.82 23.26
C ASN A 70 4.88 -6.00 23.16
N ALA A 71 6.20 -5.74 23.21
CA ALA A 71 7.22 -6.78 23.14
C ALA A 71 7.19 -7.67 24.39
N THR A 72 7.09 -9.00 24.18
CA THR A 72 7.21 -10.00 25.25
C THR A 72 8.68 -10.41 25.41
N GLU A 73 9.03 -11.01 26.57
CA GLU A 73 10.39 -11.54 26.79
C GLU A 73 10.81 -12.55 25.69
N THR A 74 9.84 -13.30 25.15
CA THR A 74 10.06 -14.28 24.11
C THR A 74 10.36 -13.64 22.74
N SER A 75 9.90 -12.42 22.48
CA SER A 75 10.09 -11.72 21.21
C SER A 75 11.42 -11.01 21.11
N GLN A 76 12.02 -10.62 22.23
CA GLN A 76 13.36 -9.99 22.26
C GLN A 76 14.47 -10.93 21.76
N GLU A 77 14.25 -12.24 21.78
CA GLU A 77 15.17 -13.26 21.24
C GLU A 77 14.89 -13.62 19.77
N THR A 78 13.79 -13.14 19.17
CA THR A 78 13.40 -13.51 17.80
C THR A 78 13.94 -12.52 16.78
N LYS A 79 14.47 -13.08 15.67
CA LYS A 79 14.88 -12.30 14.50
C LYS A 79 13.71 -11.44 13.99
N ALA A 80 13.99 -10.19 13.62
CA ALA A 80 12.99 -9.29 13.04
C ALA A 80 12.19 -10.00 11.93
N ILE A 81 10.87 -9.89 12.02
CA ILE A 81 9.95 -10.47 11.04
C ILE A 81 9.98 -9.58 9.79
N ARG A 82 10.14 -10.20 8.63
CA ARG A 82 10.03 -9.52 7.35
C ARG A 82 8.69 -9.88 6.69
N SER A 83 7.91 -8.88 6.31
CA SER A 83 6.69 -9.07 5.53
C SER A 83 7.03 -9.65 4.16
N LYS A 84 6.65 -10.91 3.94
CA LYS A 84 6.85 -11.59 2.65
C LYS A 84 5.84 -11.12 1.60
N VAL A 85 4.66 -10.70 2.05
CA VAL A 85 3.62 -10.17 1.15
C VAL A 85 4.11 -8.86 0.57
N MET A 86 4.57 -7.92 1.41
CA MET A 86 5.10 -6.65 0.93
C MET A 86 6.31 -6.85 0.03
N ALA A 87 7.23 -7.74 0.37
CA ALA A 87 8.36 -8.08 -0.49
C ALA A 87 7.93 -8.62 -1.87
N ALA A 88 6.85 -9.40 -1.93
CA ALA A 88 6.31 -9.90 -3.20
C ALA A 88 5.61 -8.80 -4.00
N LEU A 89 4.86 -7.92 -3.34
CA LEU A 89 4.22 -6.77 -3.98
C LEU A 89 5.27 -5.80 -4.55
N SER A 90 6.37 -5.56 -3.81
CA SER A 90 7.49 -4.73 -4.29
C SER A 90 8.13 -5.36 -5.54
N ALA A 91 8.46 -6.64 -5.49
CA ALA A 91 9.07 -7.33 -6.63
C ALA A 91 8.14 -7.33 -7.87
N GLU A 92 6.84 -7.57 -7.70
CA GLU A 92 5.86 -7.49 -8.79
C GLU A 92 5.78 -6.08 -9.38
N THR A 93 5.88 -5.05 -8.53
CA THR A 93 5.90 -3.65 -8.98
C THR A 93 7.16 -3.35 -9.79
N GLU A 94 8.34 -3.76 -9.31
CA GLU A 94 9.62 -3.58 -10.01
C GLU A 94 9.63 -4.28 -11.37
N ASP A 95 9.16 -5.53 -11.44
CA ASP A 95 9.05 -6.30 -12.69
C ASP A 95 8.12 -5.58 -13.69
N MET A 96 6.98 -5.08 -13.23
CA MET A 96 6.01 -4.37 -14.06
C MET A 96 6.59 -3.05 -14.59
N MET A 97 7.40 -2.35 -13.79
CA MET A 97 8.08 -1.12 -14.23
C MET A 97 9.16 -1.41 -15.28
N ALA A 98 9.86 -2.53 -15.19
CA ALA A 98 10.82 -2.95 -16.19
C ALA A 98 10.17 -3.24 -17.54
N ASP A 99 8.95 -3.79 -17.54
CA ASP A 99 8.20 -4.17 -18.73
C ASP A 99 7.43 -2.99 -19.37
N ALA A 100 7.07 -1.95 -18.60
CA ALA A 100 6.28 -0.82 -19.05
C ALA A 100 7.13 0.23 -19.79
N ALA A 101 7.26 0.07 -21.12
CA ALA A 101 8.07 0.97 -21.95
C ALA A 101 7.42 2.35 -22.18
N ASP A 102 6.09 2.40 -22.29
CA ASP A 102 5.34 3.65 -22.49
C ASP A 102 5.09 4.35 -21.15
N PRO A 103 5.36 5.68 -21.04
CA PRO A 103 5.17 6.42 -19.80
C PRO A 103 3.73 6.42 -19.28
N ALA A 104 2.73 6.50 -20.15
CA ALA A 104 1.33 6.50 -19.71
C ALA A 104 0.91 5.10 -19.20
N ILE A 105 1.36 4.04 -19.87
CA ILE A 105 1.13 2.66 -19.41
C ILE A 105 1.85 2.42 -18.08
N ARG A 106 3.04 2.99 -17.90
CA ARG A 106 3.79 2.91 -16.65
C ARG A 106 3.04 3.58 -15.50
N ASP A 107 2.49 4.77 -15.70
CA ASP A 107 1.70 5.46 -14.69
C ASP A 107 0.45 4.65 -14.29
N MET A 108 -0.24 4.06 -15.26
CA MET A 108 -1.38 3.17 -14.99
C MET A 108 -0.96 1.93 -14.17
N ALA A 109 0.18 1.33 -14.49
CA ALA A 109 0.73 0.18 -13.77
C ALA A 109 1.17 0.55 -12.35
N LEU A 110 1.79 1.73 -12.16
CA LEU A 110 2.15 2.26 -10.85
C LEU A 110 0.92 2.45 -9.95
N ILE A 111 -0.16 3.02 -10.47
CA ILE A 111 -1.40 3.19 -9.71
C ILE A 111 -1.99 1.82 -9.33
N ALA A 112 -2.04 0.88 -10.25
CA ALA A 112 -2.55 -0.46 -9.97
C ALA A 112 -1.74 -1.18 -8.88
N SER A 113 -0.41 -1.00 -8.85
CA SER A 113 0.46 -1.53 -7.81
C SER A 113 0.23 -0.81 -6.48
N ALA A 114 0.16 0.53 -6.49
CA ALA A 114 -0.09 1.32 -5.28
C ALA A 114 -1.42 0.95 -4.62
N GLN A 115 -2.50 0.81 -5.39
CA GLN A 115 -3.80 0.42 -4.86
C GLN A 115 -3.78 -0.99 -4.24
N ARG A 116 -3.09 -1.97 -4.85
CA ARG A 116 -2.93 -3.31 -4.23
C ARG A 116 -2.22 -3.22 -2.88
N ILE A 117 -1.19 -2.39 -2.79
CA ILE A 117 -0.46 -2.15 -1.55
C ILE A 117 -1.38 -1.49 -0.52
N LYS A 118 -2.09 -0.42 -0.88
CA LYS A 118 -3.03 0.26 0.03
C LYS A 118 -4.12 -0.68 0.55
N HIS A 119 -4.72 -1.51 -0.30
CA HIS A 119 -5.69 -2.51 0.15
C HIS A 119 -5.08 -3.56 1.09
N TYR A 120 -3.81 -3.92 0.89
CA TYR A 120 -3.10 -4.80 1.82
C TYR A 120 -2.91 -4.10 3.18
N GLU A 121 -2.47 -2.84 3.19
CA GLU A 121 -2.31 -2.04 4.42
C GLU A 121 -3.63 -1.86 5.16
N ILE A 122 -4.71 -1.47 4.46
CA ILE A 122 -6.07 -1.35 5.02
C ILE A 122 -6.49 -2.65 5.73
N ALA A 123 -6.24 -3.81 5.13
CA ALA A 123 -6.56 -5.10 5.74
C ALA A 123 -5.70 -5.39 6.97
N VAL A 124 -4.41 -5.07 6.94
CA VAL A 124 -3.48 -5.29 8.05
C VAL A 124 -3.80 -4.35 9.22
N TYR A 125 -3.91 -3.04 8.97
CA TYR A 125 -4.26 -2.05 10.00
C TYR A 125 -5.59 -2.39 10.68
N GLY A 126 -6.64 -2.70 9.89
CA GLY A 126 -7.95 -3.09 10.41
C GLY A 126 -7.87 -4.31 11.33
N THR A 127 -7.10 -5.33 10.94
CA THR A 127 -6.92 -6.55 11.72
C THR A 127 -6.16 -6.27 13.02
N VAL A 128 -5.06 -5.53 12.95
CA VAL A 128 -4.21 -5.22 14.11
C VAL A 128 -4.96 -4.34 15.11
N ARG A 129 -5.70 -3.34 14.62
CA ARG A 129 -6.63 -2.53 15.43
C ARG A 129 -7.65 -3.38 16.19
N ASP A 130 -8.27 -4.35 15.53
CA ASP A 130 -9.27 -5.21 16.17
C ASP A 130 -8.65 -6.12 17.24
N PHE A 131 -7.41 -6.57 17.04
CA PHE A 131 -6.69 -7.29 18.11
C PHE A 131 -6.35 -6.37 19.28
N ALA A 132 -5.96 -5.13 19.05
CA ALA A 132 -5.77 -4.15 20.12
C ALA A 132 -7.05 -3.92 20.92
N LYS A 133 -8.21 -3.74 20.25
CA LYS A 133 -9.54 -3.63 20.89
C LYS A 133 -9.86 -4.88 21.73
N LEU A 134 -9.62 -6.08 21.22
CA LEU A 134 -9.86 -7.32 21.91
C LEU A 134 -8.99 -7.48 23.19
N LEU A 135 -7.78 -6.93 23.17
CA LEU A 135 -6.85 -6.93 24.30
C LEU A 135 -7.08 -5.76 25.27
N GLY A 136 -8.05 -4.89 25.01
CA GLY A 136 -8.33 -3.70 25.85
C GLY A 136 -7.29 -2.59 25.71
N GLN A 137 -6.47 -2.63 24.68
CA GLN A 137 -5.42 -1.63 24.40
C GLN A 137 -6.02 -0.47 23.61
N HIS A 138 -6.82 0.36 24.30
CA HIS A 138 -7.61 1.41 23.65
C HIS A 138 -6.78 2.47 22.95
N HIS A 139 -5.63 2.86 23.53
CA HIS A 139 -4.75 3.84 22.93
C HIS A 139 -4.12 3.33 21.62
N ASP A 140 -3.66 2.09 21.61
CA ASP A 140 -3.12 1.45 20.41
C ASP A 140 -4.18 1.33 19.33
N ALA A 141 -5.41 0.94 19.73
CA ALA A 141 -6.54 0.81 18.80
C ALA A 141 -6.93 2.15 18.17
N GLU A 142 -6.92 3.25 18.93
CA GLU A 142 -7.20 4.60 18.43
C GLU A 142 -6.13 5.06 17.43
N MET A 143 -4.86 4.85 17.75
CA MET A 143 -3.77 5.20 16.85
C MET A 143 -3.88 4.39 15.54
N LEU A 144 -4.08 3.08 15.62
CA LEU A 144 -4.23 2.21 14.45
C LEU A 144 -5.50 2.53 13.62
N GLU A 145 -6.56 3.06 14.25
CA GLU A 145 -7.76 3.54 13.54
C GLU A 145 -7.44 4.78 12.70
N ASN A 146 -6.67 5.73 13.27
CA ASN A 146 -6.28 6.95 12.55
C ASN A 146 -5.42 6.62 11.33
N GLU A 147 -4.41 5.76 11.48
CA GLU A 147 -3.58 5.30 10.36
C GLU A 147 -4.44 4.58 9.30
N LEU A 148 -5.39 3.72 9.71
CA LEU A 148 -6.32 3.04 8.79
C LEU A 148 -7.16 4.01 7.96
N GLU A 149 -7.62 5.13 8.54
CA GLU A 149 -8.35 6.14 7.80
C GLU A 149 -7.45 6.88 6.81
N GLU A 150 -6.18 7.19 7.17
CA GLU A 150 -5.19 7.76 6.25
C GLU A 150 -4.98 6.84 5.03
N GLU A 151 -4.87 5.52 5.22
CA GLU A 151 -4.72 4.54 4.14
C GLU A 151 -5.94 4.50 3.19
N LYS A 152 -7.15 4.61 3.75
CA LYS A 152 -8.39 4.66 2.96
C LYS A 152 -8.50 5.95 2.14
N GLU A 153 -8.11 7.08 2.71
CA GLU A 153 -8.09 8.36 2.01
C GLU A 153 -7.07 8.33 0.86
N ALA A 154 -5.90 7.76 1.09
CA ALA A 154 -4.88 7.57 0.07
C ALA A 154 -5.37 6.71 -1.12
N ASP A 155 -6.08 5.60 -0.86
CA ASP A 155 -6.67 4.76 -1.92
C ASP A 155 -7.72 5.52 -2.74
N LEU A 156 -8.56 6.35 -2.09
CA LEU A 156 -9.52 7.20 -2.79
C LEU A 156 -8.83 8.25 -3.68
N MET A 157 -7.74 8.86 -3.20
CA MET A 157 -6.95 9.81 -4.01
C MET A 157 -6.30 9.12 -5.21
N LEU A 158 -5.72 7.94 -5.03
CA LEU A 158 -5.18 7.13 -6.13
C LEU A 158 -6.27 6.77 -7.15
N THR A 159 -7.49 6.44 -6.71
CA THR A 159 -8.64 6.18 -7.60
C THR A 159 -9.02 7.40 -8.43
N ALA A 160 -8.98 8.60 -7.85
CA ALA A 160 -9.24 9.85 -8.58
C ALA A 160 -8.17 10.11 -9.65
N ILE A 161 -6.88 9.91 -9.31
CA ILE A 161 -5.77 10.04 -10.27
C ILE A 161 -5.89 8.99 -11.38
N ALA A 162 -6.23 7.73 -11.04
CA ALA A 162 -6.46 6.65 -11.99
C ALA A 162 -7.54 7.02 -13.02
N THR A 163 -8.65 7.57 -12.55
CA THR A 163 -9.76 7.99 -13.43
C THR A 163 -9.31 9.01 -14.46
N ARG A 164 -8.48 9.98 -14.06
CA ARG A 164 -7.94 11.01 -14.94
C ARG A 164 -6.93 10.43 -15.95
N ILE A 165 -5.98 9.64 -15.48
CA ILE A 165 -4.92 9.06 -16.33
C ILE A 165 -5.52 8.06 -17.32
N ASN A 166 -6.43 7.18 -16.90
CA ASN A 166 -7.09 6.21 -17.75
C ASN A 166 -7.90 6.87 -18.87
N ALA A 167 -8.53 8.04 -18.60
CA ALA A 167 -9.27 8.79 -19.60
C ALA A 167 -8.36 9.37 -20.72
N GLN A 168 -7.07 9.45 -20.50
CA GLN A 168 -6.06 9.93 -21.46
C GLN A 168 -5.36 8.80 -22.21
N ALA A 169 -5.65 7.52 -21.89
CA ALA A 169 -5.04 6.38 -22.55
C ALA A 169 -5.33 6.40 -24.06
N PRO A 170 -4.33 6.10 -24.93
CA PRO A 170 -4.48 6.18 -26.39
C PRO A 170 -5.64 5.35 -26.93
N GLU A 171 -5.87 4.15 -26.41
CA GLU A 171 -6.96 3.27 -26.83
C GLU A 171 -8.33 3.83 -26.43
N PHE A 172 -8.43 4.55 -25.33
CA PHE A 172 -9.66 5.17 -24.88
C PHE A 172 -10.01 6.39 -25.74
N THR A 173 -9.04 7.23 -26.07
CA THR A 173 -9.21 8.39 -26.97
C THR A 173 -9.56 7.96 -28.37
N ALA A 174 -8.86 6.98 -28.94
CA ALA A 174 -9.16 6.43 -30.27
C ALA A 174 -10.58 5.81 -30.35
N ARG A 175 -11.03 5.13 -29.29
CA ARG A 175 -12.37 4.54 -29.22
C ARG A 175 -13.47 5.60 -29.11
N ARG A 176 -13.20 6.68 -28.42
CA ARG A 176 -14.12 7.80 -28.28
C ARG A 176 -14.28 8.55 -29.60
N GLU A 177 -13.19 8.86 -30.28
CA GLU A 177 -13.19 9.49 -31.61
C GLU A 177 -13.90 8.64 -32.66
N ALA A 178 -13.70 7.32 -32.65
CA ALA A 178 -14.39 6.39 -33.55
C ALA A 178 -15.91 6.37 -33.31
N ASN A 179 -16.36 6.46 -32.07
CA ASN A 179 -17.77 6.54 -31.71
C ASN A 179 -18.41 7.87 -32.12
N GLU A 180 -17.71 8.99 -31.89
CA GLU A 180 -18.18 10.33 -32.27
C GLU A 180 -18.28 10.48 -33.78
N THR A 181 -17.34 9.92 -34.55
CA THR A 181 -17.40 9.91 -36.04
C THR A 181 -18.40 8.90 -36.59
N GLY A 182 -18.68 7.81 -35.86
CA GLY A 182 -19.69 6.80 -36.24
C GLY A 182 -21.14 7.31 -36.10
N VAL A 183 -21.42 8.06 -35.01
CA VAL A 183 -22.75 8.67 -34.80
C VAL A 183 -23.06 9.77 -35.83
N GLY A 184 -22.02 10.48 -36.32
CA GLY A 184 -22.20 11.50 -37.35
C GLY A 184 -22.59 10.94 -38.74
N LYS A 185 -22.40 9.64 -38.98
CA LYS A 185 -22.80 8.97 -40.25
C LYS A 185 -24.24 8.46 -40.24
N LEU A 186 -24.83 8.21 -39.08
CA LEU A 186 -26.21 7.74 -38.96
C LEU A 186 -27.26 8.87 -38.94
N SER A 187 -26.84 10.12 -38.77
CA SER A 187 -27.72 11.29 -38.74
C SER A 187 -27.91 11.96 -40.10
N LYS A 188 -27.33 11.41 -41.20
CA LYS A 188 -27.43 11.92 -42.58
C LYS A 188 -28.05 10.95 -43.57
N MET A 189 -28.76 9.96 -43.09
CA MET A 189 -29.66 9.10 -43.86
C MET A 189 -31.11 9.34 -43.38
#